data_c66b6eb2cbb490b9b4072c650f19b7b1
#
_entry.id   c66b6eb2cbb490b9b4072c650f19b7b1
#
_cell.length_a   1.000
_cell.length_b   1.000
_cell.length_c   1.000
_cell.angle_alpha   90.00
_cell.angle_beta   90.00
_cell.angle_gamma   90.00
#
_symmetry.space_group_name_H-M   'P 1'
#
loop_
_entity.id
_entity.type
_entity.pdbx_description
1 polymer ?
#
loop_
_entity_poly.entity_id
_entity_poly.type
_entity_poly.pdbx_seq_one_letter_code
_entity_poly.pdbx_strand_id
1 'polypeptide(L)'
;VLSIFWVIGQQTELKRQGIDIVLDLQGFGQLLLSGTWVTIKLALTSLVIGLILGLLGATAKMSRFKVLNAIATAYTTIIRGIPELLSVMFIYFGGSMLMGLILSQFGHTGYVDVSPFWAGVTALSVAFGAYATETFRMAFQEIPKGQAEAAQAIGMKKFQILWRVTLPQVWRIALPG
;
A
#
# COMPACT_ATOMS: atom_id res chain seq x y z
N VAL A 1 -49.33 -6.34 -28.19
CA VAL A 1 -48.74 -5.36 -27.23
C VAL A 1 -48.60 -6.00 -25.86
N LEU A 2 -49.68 -6.70 -25.35
CA LEU A 2 -49.64 -7.37 -24.03
C LEU A 2 -48.60 -8.52 -23.94
N SER A 3 -48.34 -9.22 -25.04
CA SER A 3 -47.37 -10.33 -25.08
C SER A 3 -45.90 -9.81 -24.94
N ILE A 4 -45.62 -8.62 -25.43
CA ILE A 4 -44.30 -8.02 -25.33
C ILE A 4 -44.01 -7.57 -23.89
N PHE A 5 -44.98 -7.01 -23.20
CA PHE A 5 -44.86 -6.65 -21.80
C PHE A 5 -44.66 -7.87 -20.88
N TRP A 6 -45.30 -8.96 -21.20
CA TRP A 6 -45.12 -10.22 -20.46
C TRP A 6 -43.73 -10.84 -20.67
N VAL A 7 -43.18 -10.80 -21.89
CA VAL A 7 -41.81 -11.25 -22.20
C VAL A 7 -40.76 -10.38 -21.52
N ILE A 8 -40.97 -9.06 -21.53
CA ILE A 8 -40.05 -8.11 -20.82
C ILE A 8 -40.11 -8.34 -19.30
N GLY A 9 -41.27 -8.57 -18.73
CA GLY A 9 -41.46 -8.91 -17.32
C GLY A 9 -40.72 -10.20 -16.94
N GLN A 10 -40.85 -11.26 -17.76
CA GLN A 10 -40.13 -12.52 -17.55
C GLN A 10 -38.60 -12.35 -17.66
N GLN A 11 -38.12 -11.55 -18.61
CA GLN A 11 -36.69 -11.28 -18.76
C GLN A 11 -36.11 -10.50 -17.56
N THR A 12 -36.90 -9.59 -16.97
CA THR A 12 -36.50 -8.88 -15.76
C THR A 12 -36.49 -9.76 -14.52
N GLU A 13 -37.45 -10.68 -14.38
CA GLU A 13 -37.48 -11.65 -13.28
C GLU A 13 -36.35 -12.69 -13.40
N LEU A 14 -36.07 -13.19 -14.60
CA LEU A 14 -34.94 -14.09 -14.85
C LEU A 14 -33.61 -13.42 -14.59
N LYS A 15 -33.49 -12.14 -14.92
CA LYS A 15 -32.30 -11.35 -14.62
C LYS A 15 -32.13 -11.08 -13.12
N ARG A 16 -33.23 -10.79 -12.40
CA ARG A 16 -33.23 -10.72 -10.94
C ARG A 16 -32.85 -12.05 -10.29
N GLN A 17 -33.49 -13.14 -10.69
CA GLN A 17 -33.17 -14.48 -10.19
C GLN A 17 -31.73 -14.87 -10.50
N GLY A 18 -31.21 -14.53 -11.69
CA GLY A 18 -29.81 -14.78 -12.06
C GLY A 18 -28.83 -13.98 -11.20
N ILE A 19 -29.15 -12.72 -10.87
CA ILE A 19 -28.34 -11.89 -9.97
C ILE A 19 -28.43 -12.43 -8.54
N ASP A 20 -29.62 -12.81 -8.08
CA ASP A 20 -29.82 -13.36 -6.75
C ASP A 20 -29.11 -14.72 -6.59
N ILE A 21 -29.14 -15.59 -7.63
CA ILE A 21 -28.39 -16.85 -7.66
C ILE A 21 -26.87 -16.61 -7.62
N VAL A 22 -26.37 -15.64 -8.37
CA VAL A 22 -24.94 -15.27 -8.36
C VAL A 22 -24.52 -14.67 -7.02
N LEU A 23 -25.40 -13.90 -6.37
CA LEU A 23 -25.15 -13.34 -5.05
C LEU A 23 -25.37 -14.34 -3.92
N ASP A 24 -26.27 -15.30 -4.10
CA ASP A 24 -26.57 -16.29 -3.06
C ASP A 24 -25.56 -17.44 -3.04
N LEU A 25 -24.92 -17.80 -4.17
CA LEU A 25 -23.86 -18.81 -4.26
C LEU A 25 -23.97 -19.89 -3.16
N GLN A 26 -25.14 -20.48 -2.97
CA GLN A 26 -25.44 -21.45 -1.90
C GLN A 26 -25.21 -20.89 -0.48
N GLY A 27 -25.51 -19.60 -0.24
CA GLY A 27 -25.33 -18.92 1.05
C GLY A 27 -23.95 -18.28 1.26
N PHE A 28 -23.00 -18.48 0.33
CA PHE A 28 -21.66 -17.87 0.42
C PHE A 28 -21.59 -16.44 -0.13
N GLY A 29 -22.61 -15.93 -0.80
CA GLY A 29 -22.60 -14.62 -1.45
C GLY A 29 -22.27 -13.47 -0.48
N GLN A 30 -22.89 -13.43 0.69
CA GLN A 30 -22.59 -12.40 1.71
C GLN A 30 -21.17 -12.53 2.27
N LEU A 31 -20.66 -13.75 2.44
CA LEU A 31 -19.32 -14.00 2.93
C LEU A 31 -18.27 -13.52 1.90
N LEU A 32 -18.50 -13.78 0.61
CA LEU A 32 -17.64 -13.32 -0.47
C LEU A 32 -17.64 -11.79 -0.58
N LEU A 33 -18.80 -11.13 -0.49
CA LEU A 33 -18.90 -9.68 -0.52
C LEU A 33 -18.20 -9.04 0.68
N SER A 34 -18.42 -9.56 1.88
CA SER A 34 -17.75 -9.05 3.08
C SER A 34 -16.24 -9.27 3.04
N GLY A 35 -15.78 -10.44 2.59
CA GLY A 35 -14.36 -10.71 2.38
C GLY A 35 -13.72 -9.80 1.34
N THR A 36 -14.39 -9.59 0.20
CA THR A 36 -13.95 -8.65 -0.83
C THR A 36 -13.82 -7.23 -0.27
N TRP A 37 -14.79 -6.78 0.52
CA TRP A 37 -14.75 -5.47 1.16
C TRP A 37 -13.58 -5.30 2.13
N VAL A 38 -13.30 -6.33 2.92
CA VAL A 38 -12.12 -6.35 3.81
C VAL A 38 -10.83 -6.30 2.99
N THR A 39 -10.73 -7.07 1.91
CA THR A 39 -9.57 -7.08 1.01
C THR A 39 -9.34 -5.70 0.38
N ILE A 40 -10.38 -5.04 -0.11
CA ILE A 40 -10.28 -3.69 -0.69
C ILE A 40 -9.81 -2.68 0.36
N LYS A 41 -10.38 -2.69 1.56
CA LYS A 41 -9.95 -1.80 2.66
C LYS A 41 -8.48 -2.05 3.00
N LEU A 42 -8.09 -3.30 3.15
CA LEU A 42 -6.73 -3.69 3.47
C LEU A 42 -5.76 -3.23 2.38
N ALA A 43 -6.07 -3.48 1.11
CA ALA A 43 -5.25 -3.07 -0.02
C ALA A 43 -5.09 -1.54 -0.09
N LEU A 44 -6.17 -0.78 -0.01
CA LEU A 44 -6.12 0.68 -0.07
C LEU A 44 -5.37 1.29 1.12
N THR A 45 -5.61 0.76 2.33
CA THR A 45 -4.92 1.26 3.53
C THR A 45 -3.43 0.96 3.45
N SER A 46 -3.06 -0.26 3.05
CA SER A 46 -1.66 -0.66 2.87
C SER A 46 -0.97 0.14 1.77
N LEU A 47 -1.66 0.40 0.66
CA LEU A 47 -1.16 1.21 -0.43
C LEU A 47 -0.79 2.63 0.04
N VAL A 48 -1.70 3.30 0.74
CA VAL A 48 -1.47 4.67 1.23
C VAL A 48 -0.29 4.72 2.20
N ILE A 49 -0.26 3.82 3.19
CA ILE A 49 0.84 3.77 4.16
C ILE A 49 2.16 3.39 3.47
N GLY A 50 2.11 2.41 2.56
CA GLY A 50 3.29 1.97 1.82
C GLY A 50 3.86 3.03 0.89
N LEU A 51 3.02 3.85 0.24
CA LEU A 51 3.47 5.01 -0.55
C LEU A 51 4.17 6.06 0.33
N ILE A 52 3.64 6.34 1.51
CA ILE A 52 4.28 7.25 2.47
C ILE A 52 5.64 6.68 2.91
N LEU A 53 5.70 5.40 3.30
CA LEU A 53 6.94 4.72 3.66
C LEU A 53 7.93 4.73 2.48
N GLY A 54 7.45 4.49 1.27
CA GLY A 54 8.25 4.51 0.05
C GLY A 54 8.89 5.87 -0.20
N LEU A 55 8.12 6.94 -0.08
CA LEU A 55 8.62 8.30 -0.27
C LEU A 55 9.63 8.70 0.84
N LEU A 56 9.33 8.37 2.08
CA LEU A 56 10.25 8.57 3.21
C LEU A 56 11.53 7.76 3.03
N GLY A 57 11.41 6.49 2.65
CA GLY A 57 12.53 5.61 2.36
C GLY A 57 13.42 6.14 1.23
N ALA A 58 12.83 6.61 0.13
CA ALA A 58 13.56 7.20 -0.98
C ALA A 58 14.34 8.45 -0.56
N THR A 59 13.70 9.36 0.17
CA THR A 59 14.38 10.57 0.69
C THR A 59 15.48 10.23 1.69
N ALA A 60 15.27 9.23 2.56
CA ALA A 60 16.28 8.74 3.50
C ALA A 60 17.49 8.13 2.78
N LYS A 61 17.24 7.33 1.72
CA LYS A 61 18.27 6.72 0.88
C LYS A 61 19.11 7.74 0.13
N MET A 62 18.52 8.86 -0.24
CA MET A 62 19.20 9.98 -0.92
C MET A 62 19.82 10.99 0.06
N SER A 63 19.63 10.79 1.36
CA SER A 63 20.16 11.67 2.38
C SER A 63 21.70 11.66 2.43
N ARG A 64 22.30 12.81 2.79
CA ARG A 64 23.74 12.93 3.09
C ARG A 64 24.14 12.26 4.40
N PHE A 65 23.17 11.97 5.27
CA PHE A 65 23.43 11.30 6.55
C PHE A 65 23.62 9.80 6.30
N LYS A 66 24.86 9.32 6.48
CA LYS A 66 25.25 7.92 6.23
C LYS A 66 24.38 6.92 7.02
N VAL A 67 23.99 7.27 8.24
CA VAL A 67 23.17 6.41 9.10
C VAL A 67 21.77 6.22 8.50
N LEU A 68 21.10 7.32 8.08
CA LEU A 68 19.78 7.23 7.45
C LEU A 68 19.83 6.43 6.15
N ASN A 69 20.85 6.68 5.34
CA ASN A 69 21.04 5.94 4.09
C ASN A 69 21.26 4.44 4.36
N ALA A 70 22.10 4.09 5.35
CA ALA A 70 22.38 2.71 5.72
C ALA A 70 21.13 1.99 6.21
N ILE A 71 20.32 2.61 7.07
CA ILE A 71 19.06 2.04 7.57
C ILE A 71 18.07 1.81 6.41
N ALA A 72 17.87 2.82 5.56
CA ALA A 72 16.95 2.70 4.42
C ALA A 72 17.44 1.66 3.40
N THR A 73 18.75 1.53 3.21
CA THR A 73 19.35 0.53 2.34
C THR A 73 19.17 -0.87 2.92
N ALA A 74 19.46 -1.06 4.22
CA ALA A 74 19.25 -2.34 4.90
C ALA A 74 17.78 -2.77 4.83
N TYR A 75 16.84 -1.86 5.10
CA TYR A 75 15.41 -2.09 5.00
C TYR A 75 15.03 -2.60 3.61
N THR A 76 15.37 -1.87 2.55
CA THR A 76 14.99 -2.27 1.18
C THR A 76 15.69 -3.55 0.74
N THR A 77 16.96 -3.76 1.13
CA THR A 77 17.72 -4.95 0.76
C THR A 77 17.16 -6.21 1.43
N ILE A 78 16.85 -6.13 2.73
CA ILE A 78 16.31 -7.26 3.48
C ILE A 78 14.91 -7.61 2.95
N ILE A 79 14.00 -6.65 2.89
CA ILE A 79 12.60 -6.91 2.52
C ILE A 79 12.49 -7.39 1.07
N ARG A 80 13.24 -6.82 0.14
CA ARG A 80 13.22 -7.23 -1.27
C ARG A 80 14.05 -8.48 -1.57
N GLY A 81 14.96 -8.86 -0.67
CA GLY A 81 15.76 -10.07 -0.78
C GLY A 81 15.05 -11.33 -0.27
N ILE A 82 13.95 -11.18 0.46
CA ILE A 82 13.14 -12.29 0.98
C ILE A 82 11.88 -12.43 0.11
N PRO A 83 11.42 -13.66 -0.19
CA PRO A 83 10.14 -13.88 -0.85
C PRO A 83 9.00 -13.15 -0.13
N GLU A 84 8.16 -12.44 -0.87
CA GLU A 84 7.13 -11.56 -0.32
C GLU A 84 6.22 -12.26 0.70
N LEU A 85 5.80 -13.49 0.39
CA LEU A 85 4.98 -14.31 1.30
C LEU A 85 5.67 -14.52 2.66
N LEU A 86 6.97 -14.84 2.66
CA LEU A 86 7.73 -15.02 3.90
C LEU A 86 7.85 -13.71 4.67
N SER A 87 8.09 -12.59 3.99
CA SER A 87 8.14 -11.27 4.63
C SER A 87 6.83 -10.93 5.33
N VAL A 88 5.69 -11.19 4.67
CA VAL A 88 4.36 -10.99 5.25
C VAL A 88 4.15 -11.89 6.47
N MET A 89 4.53 -13.18 6.39
CA MET A 89 4.42 -14.11 7.52
C MET A 89 5.31 -13.70 8.70
N PHE A 90 6.55 -13.31 8.45
CA PHE A 90 7.45 -12.83 9.50
C PHE A 90 6.93 -11.58 10.21
N ILE A 91 6.38 -10.63 9.46
CA ILE A 91 5.82 -9.40 10.04
C ILE A 91 4.54 -9.71 10.81
N TYR A 92 3.68 -10.58 10.26
CA TYR A 92 2.42 -10.94 10.91
C TYR A 92 2.64 -11.69 12.24
N PHE A 93 3.38 -12.80 12.20
CA PHE A 93 3.61 -13.64 13.39
C PHE A 93 4.70 -13.05 14.30
N GLY A 94 5.80 -12.57 13.72
CA GLY A 94 6.89 -11.95 14.47
C GLY A 94 6.49 -10.62 15.10
N GLY A 95 5.64 -9.84 14.45
CA GLY A 95 5.11 -8.58 15.00
C GLY A 95 4.30 -8.80 16.27
N SER A 96 3.44 -9.82 16.30
CA SER A 96 2.66 -10.19 17.50
C SER A 96 3.59 -10.65 18.64
N MET A 97 4.60 -11.44 18.33
CA MET A 97 5.59 -11.90 19.32
C MET A 97 6.42 -10.73 19.87
N LEU A 98 6.92 -9.85 19.02
CA LEU A 98 7.68 -8.66 19.42
C LEU A 98 6.84 -7.72 20.28
N MET A 99 5.57 -7.49 19.91
CA MET A 99 4.66 -6.68 20.70
C MET A 99 4.45 -7.28 22.10
N GLY A 100 4.27 -8.59 22.19
CA GLY A 100 4.19 -9.32 23.46
C GLY A 100 5.45 -9.14 24.32
N LEU A 101 6.65 -9.26 23.71
CA LEU A 101 7.93 -9.06 24.39
C LEU A 101 8.11 -7.62 24.91
N ILE A 102 7.74 -6.61 24.10
CA ILE A 102 7.83 -5.21 24.49
C ILE A 102 6.87 -4.93 25.66
N LEU A 103 5.63 -5.37 25.56
CA LEU A 103 4.62 -5.12 26.59
C LEU A 103 4.88 -5.88 27.90
N SER A 104 5.56 -7.04 27.84
CA SER A 104 5.99 -7.75 29.04
C SER A 104 7.00 -6.97 29.87
N GLN A 105 7.85 -6.14 29.25
CA GLN A 105 8.78 -5.23 29.94
C GLN A 105 8.04 -4.13 30.73
N PHE A 106 6.81 -3.81 30.35
CA PHE A 106 5.93 -2.84 31.02
C PHE A 106 4.93 -3.51 32.00
N GLY A 107 5.15 -4.79 32.33
CA GLY A 107 4.32 -5.51 33.30
C GLY A 107 3.03 -6.13 32.74
N HIS A 108 2.85 -6.13 31.42
CA HIS A 108 1.74 -6.83 30.78
C HIS A 108 2.12 -8.30 30.53
N THR A 109 1.50 -9.22 31.28
CA THR A 109 1.75 -10.66 31.17
C THR A 109 0.71 -11.40 30.30
N GLY A 110 -0.16 -10.65 29.59
CA GLY A 110 -1.21 -11.21 28.76
C GLY A 110 -0.81 -11.39 27.29
N TYR A 111 -1.49 -12.31 26.61
CA TYR A 111 -1.38 -12.45 25.15
C TYR A 111 -1.88 -11.17 24.47
N VAL A 112 -1.06 -10.57 23.63
CA VAL A 112 -1.43 -9.38 22.86
C VAL A 112 -2.09 -9.83 21.58
N ASP A 113 -3.40 -9.72 21.53
CA ASP A 113 -4.18 -9.99 20.35
C ASP A 113 -4.05 -8.80 19.37
N VAL A 114 -3.15 -8.95 18.39
CA VAL A 114 -3.02 -7.98 17.31
C VAL A 114 -4.11 -8.27 16.29
N SER A 115 -4.98 -7.29 16.06
CA SER A 115 -6.02 -7.41 15.03
C SER A 115 -5.44 -7.91 13.71
N PRO A 116 -5.95 -9.00 13.14
CA PRO A 116 -5.45 -9.56 11.87
C PRO A 116 -5.44 -8.54 10.73
N PHE A 117 -6.40 -7.62 10.72
CA PHE A 117 -6.46 -6.55 9.75
C PHE A 117 -5.24 -5.62 9.83
N TRP A 118 -4.91 -5.12 11.03
CA TRP A 118 -3.78 -4.19 11.20
C TRP A 118 -2.42 -4.88 11.04
N ALA A 119 -2.32 -6.15 11.43
CA ALA A 119 -1.12 -6.93 11.16
C ALA A 119 -0.91 -7.12 9.66
N GLY A 120 -1.96 -7.45 8.91
CA GLY A 120 -1.93 -7.54 7.44
C GLY A 120 -1.59 -6.19 6.79
N VAL A 121 -2.23 -5.09 7.23
CA VAL A 121 -1.91 -3.74 6.74
C VAL A 121 -0.45 -3.40 6.96
N THR A 122 0.09 -3.67 8.14
CA THR A 122 1.51 -3.37 8.46
C THR A 122 2.44 -4.20 7.59
N ALA A 123 2.19 -5.50 7.47
CA ALA A 123 3.00 -6.41 6.67
C ALA A 123 3.07 -5.98 5.20
N LEU A 124 1.89 -5.74 4.59
CA LEU A 124 1.81 -5.30 3.19
C LEU A 124 2.37 -3.90 2.99
N SER A 125 2.15 -2.97 3.92
CA SER A 125 2.71 -1.61 3.84
C SER A 125 4.24 -1.62 3.88
N VAL A 126 4.82 -2.44 4.74
CA VAL A 126 6.29 -2.58 4.85
C VAL A 126 6.86 -3.22 3.60
N ALA A 127 6.25 -4.30 3.10
CA ALA A 127 6.69 -4.95 1.87
C ALA A 127 6.59 -4.01 0.66
N PHE A 128 5.39 -3.47 0.39
CA PHE A 128 5.16 -2.54 -0.70
C PHE A 128 6.01 -1.27 -0.58
N GLY A 129 6.18 -0.72 0.64
CA GLY A 129 7.01 0.45 0.91
C GLY A 129 8.48 0.25 0.52
N ALA A 130 9.02 -0.97 0.65
CA ALA A 130 10.38 -1.27 0.22
C ALA A 130 10.54 -1.20 -1.31
N TYR A 131 9.57 -1.72 -2.07
CA TYR A 131 9.55 -1.59 -3.53
C TYR A 131 9.34 -0.14 -3.96
N ALA A 132 8.36 0.54 -3.37
CA ALA A 132 8.08 1.95 -3.64
C ALA A 132 9.28 2.86 -3.33
N THR A 133 10.08 2.55 -2.30
CA THR A 133 11.31 3.27 -1.97
C THR A 133 12.27 3.27 -3.16
N GLU A 134 12.51 2.14 -3.79
CA GLU A 134 13.42 2.05 -4.92
C GLU A 134 12.85 2.73 -6.18
N THR A 135 11.56 2.52 -6.44
CA THR A 135 10.86 3.17 -7.56
C THR A 135 10.93 4.69 -7.45
N PHE A 136 10.60 5.24 -6.28
CA PHE A 136 10.73 6.68 -6.06
C PHE A 136 12.18 7.18 -6.12
N ARG A 137 13.13 6.42 -5.57
CA ARG A 137 14.55 6.78 -5.66
C ARG A 137 15.03 6.87 -7.11
N MET A 138 14.68 5.88 -7.94
CA MET A 138 14.98 5.92 -9.37
C MET A 138 14.32 7.11 -10.05
N ALA A 139 13.04 7.33 -9.79
CA ALA A 139 12.30 8.46 -10.36
C ALA A 139 12.91 9.81 -9.99
N PHE A 140 13.36 10.00 -8.73
CA PHE A 140 14.08 11.21 -8.33
C PHE A 140 15.41 11.40 -9.06
N GLN A 141 16.13 10.32 -9.34
CA GLN A 141 17.42 10.36 -10.03
C GLN A 141 17.28 10.65 -11.53
N GLU A 142 16.13 10.31 -12.12
CA GLU A 142 15.85 10.49 -13.54
C GLU A 142 15.49 11.96 -13.89
N ILE A 143 15.08 12.76 -12.87
CA ILE A 143 14.79 14.17 -13.11
C ILE A 143 16.08 14.94 -13.40
N PRO A 144 16.16 15.65 -14.55
CA PRO A 144 17.32 16.46 -14.88
C PRO A 144 17.56 17.57 -13.84
N LYS A 145 18.80 17.69 -13.36
CA LYS A 145 19.20 18.69 -12.34
C LYS A 145 18.85 20.12 -12.76
N GLY A 146 18.93 20.41 -14.05
CA GLY A 146 18.59 21.72 -14.62
C GLY A 146 17.17 22.19 -14.34
N GLN A 147 16.23 21.28 -14.12
CA GLN A 147 14.85 21.62 -13.72
C GLN A 147 14.81 22.33 -12.34
N ALA A 148 15.55 21.79 -11.39
CA ALA A 148 15.64 22.39 -10.05
C ALA A 148 16.48 23.68 -10.07
N GLU A 149 17.55 23.73 -10.87
CA GLU A 149 18.40 24.91 -11.05
C GLU A 149 17.64 26.05 -11.71
N ALA A 150 16.88 25.78 -12.78
CA ALA A 150 16.04 26.78 -13.44
C ALA A 150 14.97 27.35 -12.48
N ALA A 151 14.31 26.47 -11.70
CA ALA A 151 13.34 26.91 -10.70
C ALA A 151 14.00 27.76 -9.59
N GLN A 152 15.23 27.45 -9.23
CA GLN A 152 15.99 28.24 -8.25
C GLN A 152 16.40 29.61 -8.81
N ALA A 153 16.74 29.69 -10.10
CA ALA A 153 17.11 30.92 -10.79
C ALA A 153 15.97 31.96 -10.81
N ILE A 154 14.70 31.50 -10.87
CA ILE A 154 13.53 32.37 -10.77
C ILE A 154 13.06 32.62 -9.33
N GLY A 155 13.90 32.31 -8.33
CA GLY A 155 13.67 32.62 -6.91
C GLY A 155 12.79 31.63 -6.13
N MET A 156 12.51 30.43 -6.66
CA MET A 156 11.74 29.42 -5.92
C MET A 156 12.56 28.86 -4.75
N LYS A 157 11.93 28.76 -3.57
CA LYS A 157 12.51 28.12 -2.39
C LYS A 157 12.55 26.59 -2.57
N LYS A 158 13.47 25.89 -1.91
CA LYS A 158 13.65 24.42 -2.00
C LYS A 158 12.35 23.64 -1.81
N PHE A 159 11.51 24.05 -0.85
CA PHE A 159 10.20 23.42 -0.61
C PHE A 159 9.23 23.63 -1.78
N GLN A 160 9.22 24.82 -2.39
CA GLN A 160 8.39 25.11 -3.57
C GLN A 160 8.84 24.29 -4.78
N ILE A 161 10.16 24.16 -4.98
CA ILE A 161 10.74 23.32 -6.03
C ILE A 161 10.33 21.86 -5.83
N LEU A 162 10.42 21.34 -4.60
CA LEU A 162 10.01 19.97 -4.29
C LEU A 162 8.56 19.73 -4.65
N TRP A 163 7.64 20.58 -4.19
CA TRP A 163 6.18 20.36 -4.34
C TRP A 163 5.65 20.71 -5.72
N ARG A 164 6.18 21.73 -6.38
CA ARG A 164 5.66 22.25 -7.66
C ARG A 164 6.38 21.73 -8.88
N VAL A 165 7.63 21.31 -8.74
CA VAL A 165 8.47 20.88 -9.86
C VAL A 165 8.84 19.41 -9.73
N THR A 166 9.42 19.00 -8.60
CA THR A 166 10.02 17.67 -8.46
C THR A 166 8.95 16.59 -8.24
N LEU A 167 8.11 16.72 -7.22
CA LEU A 167 7.12 15.70 -6.88
C LEU A 167 6.14 15.36 -8.01
N PRO A 168 5.57 16.31 -8.75
CA PRO A 168 4.70 15.96 -9.88
C PRO A 168 5.42 15.15 -10.98
N GLN A 169 6.70 15.44 -11.22
CA GLN A 169 7.50 14.68 -12.17
C GLN A 169 7.86 13.29 -11.63
N VAL A 170 8.24 13.19 -10.35
CA VAL A 170 8.49 11.90 -9.69
C VAL A 170 7.27 10.99 -9.81
N TRP A 171 6.07 11.48 -9.52
CA TRP A 171 4.84 10.68 -9.66
C TRP A 171 4.65 10.19 -11.09
N ARG A 172 4.86 11.06 -12.07
CA ARG A 172 4.68 10.71 -13.49
C ARG A 172 5.68 9.64 -13.95
N ILE A 173 6.90 9.68 -13.42
CA ILE A 173 7.96 8.70 -13.73
C ILE A 173 7.75 7.40 -12.95
N ALA A 174 7.32 7.48 -11.70
CA ALA A 174 7.13 6.33 -10.82
C ALA A 174 5.86 5.50 -11.12
N LEU A 175 4.81 6.10 -11.69
CA LEU A 175 3.53 5.40 -11.96
C LEU A 175 3.63 4.17 -12.88
N PRO A 176 4.49 4.12 -13.92
CA PRO A 176 4.65 2.93 -14.76
C PRO A 176 5.44 1.79 -14.13
N GLY A 177 6.17 2.03 -13.04
CA GLY A 177 7.00 1.06 -12.32
C GLY A 177 6.29 0.48 -11.12
#